data_be9a033393d42ec2a3ff8451274af632
#
_entry.id   be9a033393d42ec2a3ff8451274af632
#
_cell.length_a   1.000
_cell.length_b   1.000
_cell.length_c   1.000
_cell.angle_alpha   90.00
_cell.angle_beta   90.00
_cell.angle_gamma   90.00
#
_symmetry.space_group_name_H-M   'P 1'
#
loop_
_entity.id
_entity.type
_entity.pdbx_description
1 polymer ?
#
loop_
_entity_poly.entity_id
_entity_poly.type
_entity_poly.pdbx_seq_one_letter_code
_entity_poly.pdbx_strand_id
1 'polypeptide(L)'
;MAIYLGHTSALEYWRGNDWPPLDASRPVRIDRLGASCSVERKALAFSPPLSELTLPLEVLVNGSTRRAATALAHPHYWKWGGLFLPLENNVFVASPEDTVLQLAHDFDLPELLLLGYELCGTYRFPVRGEETAYGRPACMTPESLRRALDGREGMHGIKKVRLALRYLLPKSGSPMETVLVLVLTLPPRLGGYGLPTPVLNVRCYIDECGMTYYIPDLWWRDRNVVLEYFGGRDHTELHDMVLDNLRRNDLLDSGQQVLVAVYEHLANGASMDHLAAQLSHQLGLGKIDMSREARERRRELRTRLLRWQGGVEGRNREGA
;
A
#
# COMPACT_ATOMS: atom_id res chain seq x y z
N MET A 1 3.78 1.82 32.82
CA MET A 1 4.57 0.91 31.94
C MET A 1 4.35 1.37 30.51
N ALA A 2 5.37 1.35 29.65
CA ALA A 2 5.22 1.76 28.26
C ALA A 2 4.49 0.68 27.45
N ILE A 3 3.59 1.10 26.57
CA ILE A 3 2.85 0.26 25.60
C ILE A 3 3.42 0.58 24.22
N TYR A 4 3.95 -0.42 23.53
CA TYR A 4 4.47 -0.26 22.17
C TYR A 4 3.53 -0.97 21.20
N LEU A 5 2.74 -0.20 20.45
CA LEU A 5 1.86 -0.72 19.40
C LEU A 5 2.68 -1.14 18.17
N GLY A 6 2.36 -2.30 17.63
CA GLY A 6 2.96 -2.84 16.42
C GLY A 6 1.94 -3.58 15.57
N HIS A 7 2.42 -4.29 14.55
CA HIS A 7 1.62 -5.15 13.69
C HIS A 7 0.34 -4.47 13.18
N THR A 8 -0.81 -5.15 13.29
CA THR A 8 -2.09 -4.65 12.80
C THR A 8 -2.60 -3.45 13.59
N SER A 9 -2.32 -3.35 14.90
CA SER A 9 -2.71 -2.17 15.68
C SER A 9 -1.97 -0.90 15.25
N ALA A 10 -0.68 -0.99 14.91
CA ALA A 10 0.05 0.13 14.34
C ALA A 10 -0.46 0.48 12.93
N LEU A 11 -0.76 -0.53 12.09
CA LEU A 11 -1.35 -0.30 10.76
C LEU A 11 -2.72 0.40 10.86
N GLU A 12 -3.57 -0.07 11.78
CA GLU A 12 -4.89 0.53 12.02
C GLU A 12 -4.75 2.00 12.45
N TYR A 13 -3.77 2.29 13.33
CA TYR A 13 -3.44 3.68 13.69
C TYR A 13 -3.04 4.52 12.47
N TRP A 14 -2.15 4.03 11.59
CA TRP A 14 -1.68 4.77 10.41
C TRP A 14 -2.75 4.94 9.33
N ARG A 15 -3.78 4.14 9.33
CA ARG A 15 -4.93 4.33 8.45
C ARG A 15 -5.77 5.54 8.85
N GLY A 16 -5.88 5.81 10.15
CA GLY A 16 -6.58 6.97 10.69
C GLY A 16 -5.72 8.25 10.79
N ASN A 17 -4.39 8.13 10.79
CA ASN A 17 -3.47 9.23 11.10
C ASN A 17 -2.39 9.42 10.04
N ASP A 18 -1.85 10.64 9.94
CA ASP A 18 -0.76 10.97 9.02
C ASP A 18 0.62 10.75 9.66
N TRP A 19 1.63 10.48 8.81
CA TRP A 19 3.02 10.35 9.19
C TRP A 19 3.93 11.14 8.22
N PRO A 20 4.90 11.94 8.72
CA PRO A 20 5.04 12.37 10.11
C PRO A 20 3.83 13.18 10.56
N PRO A 21 3.48 13.16 11.86
CA PRO A 21 2.34 13.93 12.35
C PRO A 21 2.59 15.43 12.13
N LEU A 22 1.52 16.17 11.81
CA LEU A 22 1.58 17.60 11.54
C LEU A 22 1.84 18.43 12.80
N ASP A 23 1.56 17.88 13.95
CA ASP A 23 1.75 18.50 15.25
C ASP A 23 2.92 17.89 16.03
N ALA A 24 3.32 18.56 17.12
CA ALA A 24 4.61 18.56 17.79
C ALA A 24 5.23 17.23 18.27
N SER A 25 4.60 16.08 18.09
CA SER A 25 5.15 14.79 18.50
C SER A 25 6.23 14.31 17.54
N ARG A 26 7.50 14.50 17.92
CA ARG A 26 8.61 13.98 17.10
C ARG A 26 8.78 12.48 17.35
N PRO A 27 8.95 11.66 16.29
CA PRO A 27 9.30 10.25 16.44
C PRO A 27 10.60 10.09 17.24
N VAL A 28 10.63 9.09 18.10
CA VAL A 28 11.79 8.78 18.94
C VAL A 28 12.36 7.42 18.58
N ARG A 29 13.68 7.29 18.60
CA ARG A 29 14.34 6.01 18.42
C ARG A 29 14.38 5.28 19.75
N ILE A 30 13.92 4.03 19.76
CA ILE A 30 13.94 3.15 20.92
C ILE A 30 14.70 1.89 20.52
N ASP A 31 15.91 1.74 21.07
CA ASP A 31 16.79 0.63 20.71
C ASP A 31 16.40 -0.68 21.42
N ARG A 32 15.77 -0.57 22.59
CA ARG A 32 15.33 -1.74 23.36
C ARG A 32 13.97 -1.51 24.01
N LEU A 33 13.03 -2.37 23.68
CA LEU A 33 11.69 -2.36 24.25
C LEU A 33 11.66 -2.98 25.66
N GLY A 34 10.58 -2.75 26.40
CA GLY A 34 10.33 -3.43 27.67
C GLY A 34 10.21 -4.95 27.51
N ALA A 35 10.59 -5.68 28.54
CA ALA A 35 10.54 -7.15 28.52
C ALA A 35 9.12 -7.71 28.54
N SER A 36 8.14 -6.94 29.02
CA SER A 36 6.73 -7.31 29.10
C SER A 36 5.86 -6.09 28.93
N CYS A 37 4.60 -6.32 28.55
CA CYS A 37 3.57 -5.29 28.48
C CYS A 37 2.34 -5.77 29.24
N SER A 38 1.68 -4.87 29.98
CA SER A 38 0.33 -5.10 30.49
C SER A 38 -0.56 -3.95 30.03
N VAL A 39 -1.69 -4.28 29.44
CA VAL A 39 -2.71 -3.32 29.03
C VAL A 39 -3.86 -3.43 30.03
N GLU A 40 -4.13 -2.34 30.74
CA GLU A 40 -5.23 -2.26 31.67
C GLU A 40 -6.44 -1.59 31.01
N ARG A 41 -7.66 -2.01 31.38
CA ARG A 41 -8.91 -1.40 30.85
C ARG A 41 -8.96 0.10 31.07
N LYS A 42 -8.39 0.60 32.17
CA LYS A 42 -8.29 2.04 32.44
C LYS A 42 -7.46 2.77 31.39
N ALA A 43 -6.33 2.20 30.94
CA ALA A 43 -5.50 2.79 29.93
C ALA A 43 -6.26 2.95 28.59
N LEU A 44 -7.10 1.98 28.23
CA LEU A 44 -7.95 2.07 27.03
C LEU A 44 -9.00 3.18 27.12
N ALA A 45 -9.58 3.41 28.31
CA ALA A 45 -10.64 4.41 28.49
C ALA A 45 -10.13 5.87 28.45
N PHE A 46 -8.85 6.10 28.79
CA PHE A 46 -8.25 7.42 28.91
C PHE A 46 -7.33 7.82 27.76
N SER A 47 -7.13 6.95 26.77
CA SER A 47 -6.30 7.23 25.60
C SER A 47 -7.14 7.10 24.32
N PRO A 48 -7.67 8.20 23.78
CA PRO A 48 -8.49 8.17 22.57
C PRO A 48 -7.90 7.30 21.43
N PRO A 49 -6.57 7.34 21.13
CA PRO A 49 -6.04 6.48 20.10
C PRO A 49 -6.20 4.99 20.40
N LEU A 50 -6.10 4.56 21.66
CA LEU A 50 -6.22 3.14 22.02
C LEU A 50 -7.67 2.64 22.01
N SER A 51 -8.63 3.49 22.37
CA SER A 51 -10.06 3.12 22.40
C SER A 51 -10.64 2.93 21.00
N GLU A 52 -10.01 3.49 19.99
CA GLU A 52 -10.42 3.41 18.59
C GLU A 52 -9.85 2.16 17.88
N LEU A 53 -8.81 1.55 18.44
CA LEU A 53 -8.17 0.36 17.87
C LEU A 53 -8.94 -0.93 18.18
N THR A 54 -8.77 -1.91 17.28
CA THR A 54 -9.35 -3.25 17.45
C THR A 54 -8.64 -4.03 18.55
N LEU A 55 -9.43 -4.66 19.42
CA LEU A 55 -8.89 -5.55 20.47
C LEU A 55 -8.81 -7.01 20.00
N PRO A 56 -7.82 -7.77 20.50
CA PRO A 56 -6.72 -7.35 21.37
C PRO A 56 -5.73 -6.43 20.65
N LEU A 57 -5.11 -5.49 21.40
CA LEU A 57 -4.04 -4.65 20.84
C LEU A 57 -2.80 -5.49 20.54
N GLU A 58 -2.24 -5.36 19.36
CA GLU A 58 -0.97 -5.97 18.97
C GLU A 58 0.20 -5.13 19.54
N VAL A 59 0.88 -5.65 20.54
CA VAL A 59 1.91 -4.93 21.30
C VAL A 59 3.28 -5.58 21.17
N LEU A 60 4.34 -4.76 21.15
CA LEU A 60 5.71 -5.22 21.01
C LEU A 60 6.41 -5.35 22.34
N VAL A 61 7.13 -6.46 22.54
CA VAL A 61 7.93 -6.73 23.74
C VAL A 61 9.28 -7.35 23.40
N ASN A 62 10.29 -7.10 24.22
CA ASN A 62 11.64 -7.68 24.07
C ASN A 62 11.93 -8.80 25.11
N GLY A 63 10.92 -9.49 25.57
CA GLY A 63 11.05 -10.59 26.52
C GLY A 63 10.55 -11.92 25.95
N SER A 64 11.28 -12.99 26.22
CA SER A 64 10.93 -14.34 25.73
C SER A 64 9.90 -15.07 26.61
N THR A 65 9.73 -14.68 27.85
CA THR A 65 9.16 -15.56 28.90
C THR A 65 7.71 -15.27 29.27
N ARG A 66 7.09 -14.17 28.81
CA ARG A 66 5.69 -13.85 29.18
C ARG A 66 4.94 -13.21 28.05
N ARG A 67 4.68 -13.99 27.03
CA ARG A 67 3.80 -13.63 25.91
C ARG A 67 2.41 -14.21 26.09
N ALA A 68 1.83 -14.07 27.28
CA ALA A 68 0.46 -14.48 27.47
C ALA A 68 -0.45 -13.48 26.76
N ALA A 69 -1.11 -13.92 25.69
CA ALA A 69 -2.20 -13.18 25.08
C ALA A 69 -3.33 -13.02 26.09
N THR A 70 -3.94 -11.85 26.10
CA THR A 70 -5.13 -11.54 26.92
C THR A 70 -6.23 -11.02 26.01
N ALA A 71 -7.43 -10.85 26.55
CA ALA A 71 -8.52 -10.21 25.80
C ALA A 71 -8.22 -8.74 25.40
N LEU A 72 -7.18 -8.12 25.99
CA LEU A 72 -6.83 -6.72 25.74
C LEU A 72 -5.54 -6.56 24.94
N ALA A 73 -4.62 -7.52 24.99
CA ALA A 73 -3.32 -7.40 24.34
C ALA A 73 -2.77 -8.75 23.85
N HIS A 74 -2.21 -8.73 22.66
CA HIS A 74 -1.48 -9.83 22.04
C HIS A 74 -0.01 -9.40 21.87
N PRO A 75 0.94 -9.91 22.67
CA PRO A 75 2.32 -9.47 22.64
C PRO A 75 3.14 -10.21 21.59
N HIS A 76 3.90 -9.44 20.79
CA HIS A 76 4.86 -9.91 19.81
C HIS A 76 6.29 -9.65 20.27
N TYR A 77 7.16 -10.63 20.08
CA TYR A 77 8.58 -10.45 20.33
C TYR A 77 9.25 -9.61 19.27
N TRP A 78 9.85 -8.49 19.69
CA TRP A 78 10.55 -7.58 18.80
C TRP A 78 11.86 -7.12 19.42
N LYS A 79 12.97 -7.65 18.96
CA LYS A 79 14.32 -7.36 19.48
C LYS A 79 15.03 -6.20 18.82
N TRP A 80 14.50 -5.72 17.70
CA TRP A 80 15.23 -4.84 16.79
C TRP A 80 15.16 -3.36 17.16
N GLY A 81 14.35 -2.99 18.14
CA GLY A 81 14.04 -1.59 18.38
C GLY A 81 13.35 -0.96 17.17
N GLY A 82 13.44 0.36 17.02
CA GLY A 82 12.87 1.06 15.88
C GLY A 82 12.58 2.52 16.14
N LEU A 83 11.87 3.12 15.18
CA LEU A 83 11.35 4.47 15.27
C LEU A 83 9.89 4.41 15.73
N PHE A 84 9.56 5.16 16.77
CA PHE A 84 8.22 5.17 17.36
C PHE A 84 7.68 6.58 17.49
N LEU A 85 6.38 6.74 17.23
CA LEU A 85 5.65 7.95 17.57
C LEU A 85 5.21 7.88 19.04
N PRO A 86 5.66 8.77 19.92
CA PRO A 86 5.14 8.86 21.28
C PRO A 86 3.73 9.47 21.25
N LEU A 87 2.80 8.82 21.93
CA LEU A 87 1.47 9.30 22.22
C LEU A 87 1.34 9.59 23.72
N GLU A 88 0.17 10.05 24.13
CA GLU A 88 -0.13 10.26 25.56
C GLU A 88 -0.07 8.95 26.35
N ASN A 89 0.03 9.05 27.68
CA ASN A 89 -0.02 7.92 28.63
C ASN A 89 1.04 6.84 28.41
N ASN A 90 2.25 7.21 27.95
CA ASN A 90 3.34 6.26 27.67
C ASN A 90 3.01 5.21 26.58
N VAL A 91 2.19 5.57 25.63
CA VAL A 91 1.91 4.76 24.45
C VAL A 91 2.82 5.19 23.31
N PHE A 92 3.32 4.22 22.56
CA PHE A 92 4.22 4.42 21.43
C PHE A 92 3.73 3.60 20.24
N VAL A 93 3.68 4.19 19.05
CA VAL A 93 3.29 3.48 17.82
C VAL A 93 4.52 3.27 16.94
N ALA A 94 4.75 2.04 16.50
CA ALA A 94 5.82 1.73 15.56
C ALA A 94 5.65 2.54 14.26
N SER A 95 6.76 3.00 13.67
CA SER A 95 6.72 3.71 12.39
C SER A 95 6.05 2.88 11.28
N PRO A 96 5.57 3.50 10.20
CA PRO A 96 5.01 2.77 9.06
C PRO A 96 5.98 1.73 8.49
N GLU A 97 7.26 2.06 8.38
CA GLU A 97 8.30 1.13 7.92
C GLU A 97 8.46 -0.07 8.85
N ASP A 98 8.53 0.19 10.16
CA ASP A 98 8.62 -0.89 11.16
C ASP A 98 7.36 -1.75 11.18
N THR A 99 6.20 -1.15 10.95
CA THR A 99 4.92 -1.86 10.80
C THR A 99 4.95 -2.83 9.62
N VAL A 100 5.44 -2.39 8.45
CA VAL A 100 5.63 -3.28 7.27
C VAL A 100 6.57 -4.42 7.59
N LEU A 101 7.69 -4.14 8.28
CA LEU A 101 8.68 -5.16 8.65
C LEU A 101 8.09 -6.21 9.62
N GLN A 102 7.25 -5.79 10.54
CA GLN A 102 6.58 -6.69 11.50
C GLN A 102 5.56 -7.57 10.79
N LEU A 103 4.72 -7.00 9.92
CA LEU A 103 3.70 -7.70 9.16
C LEU A 103 4.28 -8.61 8.06
N ALA A 104 5.53 -8.41 7.64
CA ALA A 104 6.18 -9.24 6.65
C ALA A 104 6.35 -10.72 7.08
N HIS A 105 6.20 -11.03 8.36
CA HIS A 105 6.13 -12.41 8.83
C HIS A 105 4.86 -13.09 8.30
N ASP A 106 3.73 -12.45 8.47
CA ASP A 106 2.40 -13.04 8.29
C ASP A 106 1.85 -12.85 6.88
N PHE A 107 2.22 -11.74 6.23
CA PHE A 107 1.78 -11.39 4.88
C PHE A 107 2.61 -12.12 3.83
N ASP A 108 1.96 -12.60 2.78
CA ASP A 108 2.66 -13.07 1.59
C ASP A 108 3.11 -11.90 0.68
N LEU A 109 3.71 -12.20 -0.46
CA LEU A 109 4.27 -11.14 -1.32
C LEU A 109 3.19 -10.22 -1.93
N PRO A 110 2.07 -10.71 -2.50
CA PRO A 110 0.99 -9.85 -2.98
C PRO A 110 0.40 -8.94 -1.89
N GLU A 111 0.13 -9.47 -0.71
CA GLU A 111 -0.38 -8.72 0.44
C GLU A 111 0.60 -7.65 0.91
N LEU A 112 1.89 -8.00 0.97
CA LEU A 112 2.94 -7.07 1.36
C LEU A 112 3.15 -5.96 0.33
N LEU A 113 2.95 -6.25 -0.96
CA LEU A 113 2.96 -5.24 -2.02
C LEU A 113 1.77 -4.30 -1.87
N LEU A 114 0.56 -4.81 -1.68
CA LEU A 114 -0.63 -3.99 -1.48
C LEU A 114 -0.49 -3.07 -0.26
N LEU A 115 -0.01 -3.60 0.87
CA LEU A 115 0.29 -2.81 2.06
C LEU A 115 1.35 -1.73 1.78
N GLY A 116 2.43 -2.10 1.09
CA GLY A 116 3.49 -1.16 0.73
C GLY A 116 3.00 -0.04 -0.17
N TYR A 117 2.15 -0.35 -1.16
CA TYR A 117 1.53 0.64 -2.03
C TYR A 117 0.55 1.55 -1.28
N GLU A 118 -0.26 1.02 -0.35
CA GLU A 118 -1.13 1.81 0.52
C GLU A 118 -0.32 2.86 1.29
N LEU A 119 0.75 2.43 1.98
CA LEU A 119 1.55 3.31 2.82
C LEU A 119 2.46 4.28 2.04
N CYS A 120 2.87 3.92 0.80
CA CYS A 120 3.57 4.80 -0.14
C CYS A 120 2.63 5.61 -1.03
N GLY A 121 1.34 5.32 -1.02
CA GLY A 121 0.29 5.93 -1.82
C GLY A 121 -0.39 7.11 -1.14
N THR A 122 -1.40 7.63 -1.83
CA THR A 122 -2.23 8.74 -1.34
C THR A 122 -3.64 8.31 -0.95
N TYR A 123 -3.83 7.03 -0.67
CA TYR A 123 -5.08 6.47 -0.17
C TYR A 123 -4.83 5.65 1.10
N ARG A 124 -5.89 5.40 1.88
CA ARG A 124 -5.88 4.50 3.05
C ARG A 124 -7.13 3.64 3.03
N PHE A 125 -6.96 2.35 3.30
CA PHE A 125 -8.09 1.48 3.53
C PHE A 125 -8.87 1.90 4.78
N PRO A 126 -10.17 1.61 4.84
CA PRO A 126 -10.99 1.99 5.98
C PRO A 126 -10.56 1.29 7.26
N VAL A 127 -10.79 1.97 8.37
CA VAL A 127 -10.78 1.41 9.71
C VAL A 127 -12.23 1.23 10.12
N ARG A 128 -12.69 -0.02 10.34
CA ARG A 128 -14.05 -0.33 10.84
C ARG A 128 -15.24 0.20 10.01
N GLY A 129 -15.33 -0.23 8.76
CA GLY A 129 -16.55 0.01 7.95
C GLY A 129 -16.71 1.43 7.41
N GLU A 130 -15.71 2.26 7.54
CA GLU A 130 -15.60 3.54 6.83
C GLU A 130 -15.32 3.31 5.34
N GLU A 131 -15.36 4.37 4.55
CA GLU A 131 -14.95 4.32 3.15
C GLU A 131 -13.42 4.49 3.02
N THR A 132 -12.85 4.03 1.89
CA THR A 132 -11.45 4.30 1.56
C THR A 132 -11.20 5.81 1.53
N ALA A 133 -10.21 6.28 2.28
CA ALA A 133 -9.80 7.68 2.29
C ALA A 133 -8.83 7.94 1.14
N TYR A 134 -9.04 9.02 0.39
CA TYR A 134 -8.23 9.45 -0.75
C TYR A 134 -7.54 10.79 -0.47
N GLY A 135 -6.51 11.13 -1.25
CA GLY A 135 -5.79 12.39 -1.14
C GLY A 135 -4.96 12.52 0.15
N ARG A 136 -4.70 11.43 0.86
CA ARG A 136 -3.90 11.41 2.08
C ARG A 136 -2.40 11.49 1.76
N PRO A 137 -1.58 12.16 2.59
CA PRO A 137 -0.14 12.12 2.41
C PRO A 137 0.42 10.69 2.60
N ALA A 138 1.46 10.35 1.84
CA ALA A 138 2.13 9.06 1.97
C ALA A 138 2.75 8.91 3.37
N CYS A 139 2.58 7.74 4.00
CA CYS A 139 3.18 7.46 5.31
C CYS A 139 4.66 7.11 5.21
N MET A 140 5.10 6.54 4.09
CA MET A 140 6.49 6.17 3.86
C MET A 140 6.86 6.30 2.37
N THR A 141 8.13 6.10 2.07
CA THR A 141 8.62 5.96 0.70
C THR A 141 9.35 4.63 0.54
N PRO A 142 9.54 4.12 -0.70
CA PRO A 142 10.39 2.96 -0.92
C PRO A 142 11.81 3.15 -0.37
N GLU A 143 12.34 4.37 -0.41
CA GLU A 143 13.65 4.73 0.12
C GLU A 143 13.70 4.69 1.64
N SER A 144 12.66 5.20 2.33
CA SER A 144 12.59 5.14 3.79
C SER A 144 12.45 3.70 4.28
N LEU A 145 11.63 2.87 3.59
CA LEU A 145 11.53 1.44 3.88
C LEU A 145 12.86 0.72 3.64
N ARG A 146 13.60 1.06 2.57
CA ARG A 146 14.94 0.47 2.32
C ARG A 146 15.90 0.79 3.46
N ARG A 147 15.94 2.04 3.94
CA ARG A 147 16.76 2.44 5.10
C ARG A 147 16.37 1.71 6.38
N ALA A 148 15.09 1.41 6.56
CA ALA A 148 14.62 0.65 7.72
C ALA A 148 15.10 -0.81 7.74
N LEU A 149 15.63 -1.34 6.61
CA LEU A 149 16.22 -2.68 6.56
C LEU A 149 17.65 -2.74 7.09
N ASP A 150 18.31 -1.59 7.24
CA ASP A 150 19.70 -1.52 7.69
C ASP A 150 19.83 -2.02 9.14
N GLY A 151 20.81 -2.89 9.39
CA GLY A 151 21.04 -3.50 10.70
C GLY A 151 20.01 -4.56 11.12
N ARG A 152 19.15 -5.04 10.19
CA ARG A 152 18.10 -6.04 10.47
C ARG A 152 18.34 -7.38 9.76
N GLU A 153 19.59 -7.71 9.49
CA GLU A 153 19.99 -8.99 8.93
C GLU A 153 19.51 -10.15 9.81
N GLY A 154 18.94 -11.17 9.18
CA GLY A 154 18.37 -12.32 9.89
C GLY A 154 16.97 -12.11 10.48
N MET A 155 16.35 -10.93 10.28
CA MET A 155 14.95 -10.73 10.63
C MET A 155 14.04 -11.63 9.77
N HIS A 156 13.06 -12.27 10.40
CA HIS A 156 12.08 -13.07 9.67
C HIS A 156 11.27 -12.16 8.73
N GLY A 157 11.07 -12.60 7.48
CA GLY A 157 10.36 -11.83 6.47
C GLY A 157 11.21 -10.80 5.70
N ILE A 158 12.45 -10.46 6.14
CA ILE A 158 13.29 -9.44 5.50
C ILE A 158 13.54 -9.69 4.00
N LYS A 159 13.72 -10.96 3.60
CA LYS A 159 13.91 -11.33 2.19
C LYS A 159 12.67 -11.00 1.35
N LYS A 160 11.48 -11.16 1.94
CA LYS A 160 10.21 -10.84 1.30
C LYS A 160 10.05 -9.33 1.13
N VAL A 161 10.39 -8.53 2.15
CA VAL A 161 10.39 -7.05 2.05
C VAL A 161 11.39 -6.57 0.99
N ARG A 162 12.61 -7.11 0.97
CA ARG A 162 13.60 -6.80 -0.08
C ARG A 162 13.10 -7.15 -1.49
N LEU A 163 12.34 -8.22 -1.63
CA LEU A 163 11.71 -8.58 -2.90
C LEU A 163 10.58 -7.61 -3.25
N ALA A 164 9.71 -7.28 -2.31
CA ALA A 164 8.62 -6.33 -2.52
C ALA A 164 9.14 -4.95 -2.94
N LEU A 165 10.22 -4.46 -2.32
CA LEU A 165 10.85 -3.18 -2.65
C LEU A 165 11.29 -3.04 -4.12
N ARG A 166 11.49 -4.14 -4.84
CA ARG A 166 11.83 -4.11 -6.27
C ARG A 166 10.65 -3.69 -7.15
N TYR A 167 9.44 -3.80 -6.62
CA TYR A 167 8.19 -3.59 -7.35
C TYR A 167 7.31 -2.50 -6.72
N LEU A 168 7.78 -1.91 -5.63
CA LEU A 168 7.04 -0.88 -4.91
C LEU A 168 7.27 0.48 -5.55
N LEU A 169 6.18 1.13 -5.96
CA LEU A 169 6.17 2.49 -6.49
C LEU A 169 5.45 3.43 -5.53
N PRO A 170 5.90 4.67 -5.41
CA PRO A 170 5.20 5.69 -4.64
C PRO A 170 4.03 6.29 -5.43
N LYS A 171 3.13 6.95 -4.70
CA LYS A 171 2.07 7.82 -5.23
C LYS A 171 0.92 7.11 -5.95
N SER A 172 0.66 5.84 -5.71
CA SER A 172 -0.62 5.28 -6.16
C SER A 172 -1.79 6.04 -5.51
N GLY A 173 -2.78 6.45 -6.29
CA GLY A 173 -3.91 7.26 -5.85
C GLY A 173 -5.07 6.43 -5.32
N SER A 174 -5.16 5.15 -5.69
CA SER A 174 -6.27 4.28 -5.32
C SER A 174 -5.88 2.81 -5.21
N PRO A 175 -6.68 1.98 -4.51
CA PRO A 175 -6.50 0.53 -4.50
C PRO A 175 -6.53 -0.10 -5.90
N MET A 176 -7.39 0.40 -6.79
CA MET A 176 -7.53 -0.18 -8.14
C MET A 176 -6.36 0.19 -9.06
N GLU A 177 -5.82 1.40 -8.95
CA GLU A 177 -4.56 1.76 -9.61
C GLU A 177 -3.41 0.85 -9.13
N THR A 178 -3.35 0.57 -7.82
CA THR A 178 -2.37 -0.37 -7.25
C THR A 178 -2.52 -1.77 -7.86
N VAL A 179 -3.73 -2.30 -7.95
CA VAL A 179 -3.99 -3.60 -8.59
C VAL A 179 -3.56 -3.57 -10.05
N LEU A 180 -3.93 -2.50 -10.78
CA LEU A 180 -3.62 -2.34 -12.19
C LEU A 180 -2.11 -2.33 -12.44
N VAL A 181 -1.36 -1.50 -11.71
CA VAL A 181 0.09 -1.43 -11.87
C VAL A 181 0.77 -2.74 -11.51
N LEU A 182 0.35 -3.43 -10.44
CA LEU A 182 0.92 -4.72 -10.05
C LEU A 182 0.66 -5.80 -11.11
N VAL A 183 -0.55 -5.88 -11.64
CA VAL A 183 -0.91 -6.82 -12.71
C VAL A 183 -0.07 -6.55 -13.96
N LEU A 184 0.09 -5.30 -14.37
CA LEU A 184 0.84 -4.94 -15.57
C LEU A 184 2.35 -5.13 -15.43
N THR A 185 2.94 -4.78 -14.28
CA THR A 185 4.40 -4.65 -14.15
C THR A 185 5.10 -5.79 -13.44
N LEU A 186 4.41 -6.57 -12.59
CA LEU A 186 5.04 -7.73 -11.98
C LEU A 186 5.52 -8.71 -13.08
N PRO A 187 6.68 -9.35 -12.87
CA PRO A 187 7.21 -10.28 -13.85
C PRO A 187 6.29 -11.51 -14.03
N PRO A 188 6.29 -12.17 -15.20
CA PRO A 188 5.41 -13.30 -15.50
C PRO A 188 5.49 -14.46 -14.50
N ARG A 189 6.66 -14.67 -13.88
CA ARG A 189 6.81 -15.67 -12.81
C ARG A 189 6.01 -15.36 -11.55
N LEU A 190 5.65 -14.09 -11.34
CA LEU A 190 4.81 -13.63 -10.23
C LEU A 190 3.35 -13.37 -10.66
N GLY A 191 3.01 -13.71 -11.89
CA GLY A 191 1.66 -13.58 -12.42
C GLY A 191 1.34 -12.23 -13.06
N GLY A 192 2.33 -11.33 -13.25
CA GLY A 192 2.14 -10.09 -14.00
C GLY A 192 2.41 -10.23 -15.49
N TYR A 193 2.22 -9.14 -16.23
CA TYR A 193 2.54 -9.07 -17.65
C TYR A 193 4.01 -8.74 -17.93
N GLY A 194 4.75 -8.24 -16.94
CA GLY A 194 6.16 -7.88 -17.06
C GLY A 194 6.42 -6.64 -17.90
N LEU A 195 5.45 -5.74 -18.00
CA LEU A 195 5.62 -4.47 -18.70
C LEU A 195 6.59 -3.55 -17.93
N PRO A 196 7.25 -2.60 -18.61
CA PRO A 196 8.11 -1.61 -17.95
C PRO A 196 7.37 -0.87 -16.84
N THR A 197 8.12 -0.41 -15.86
CA THR A 197 7.59 0.33 -14.73
C THR A 197 7.22 1.76 -15.13
N PRO A 198 5.96 2.21 -14.92
CA PRO A 198 5.55 3.59 -15.11
C PRO A 198 5.94 4.47 -13.91
N VAL A 199 5.75 5.78 -14.05
CA VAL A 199 5.60 6.69 -12.92
C VAL A 199 4.10 6.87 -12.62
N LEU A 200 3.75 7.03 -11.32
CA LEU A 200 2.36 7.12 -10.87
C LEU A 200 2.03 8.52 -10.38
N ASN A 201 0.88 9.04 -10.80
CA ASN A 201 0.32 10.29 -10.27
C ASN A 201 1.35 11.44 -10.21
N VAL A 202 2.07 11.67 -11.30
CA VAL A 202 3.03 12.77 -11.44
C VAL A 202 2.60 13.74 -12.53
N ARG A 203 2.97 15.00 -12.39
CA ARG A 203 2.64 16.05 -13.36
C ARG A 203 3.27 15.74 -14.73
N CYS A 204 2.43 15.66 -15.75
CA CYS A 204 2.77 15.64 -17.15
C CYS A 204 2.45 17.03 -17.71
N TYR A 205 3.47 17.83 -18.00
CA TYR A 205 3.27 19.16 -18.58
C TYR A 205 2.96 19.02 -20.06
N ILE A 206 1.92 19.73 -20.53
CA ILE A 206 1.41 19.67 -21.91
C ILE A 206 1.69 20.93 -22.70
N ASP A 207 2.19 21.97 -22.06
CA ASP A 207 2.63 23.20 -22.69
C ASP A 207 4.13 23.46 -22.47
N GLU A 208 4.75 24.20 -23.37
CA GLU A 208 6.17 24.59 -23.32
C GLU A 208 6.48 25.54 -22.12
N CYS A 209 5.47 26.26 -21.64
CA CYS A 209 5.61 27.22 -20.54
C CYS A 209 5.54 26.56 -19.16
N GLY A 210 5.14 25.29 -19.08
CA GLY A 210 4.96 24.55 -17.82
C GLY A 210 3.81 25.07 -16.96
N MET A 211 2.83 25.75 -17.55
CA MET A 211 1.66 26.31 -16.87
C MET A 211 0.50 25.31 -16.80
N THR A 212 0.37 24.48 -17.83
CA THR A 212 -0.69 23.48 -17.95
C THR A 212 -0.11 22.09 -17.79
N TYR A 213 -0.72 21.29 -16.90
CA TYR A 213 -0.27 19.93 -16.66
C TYR A 213 -1.45 19.00 -16.38
N TYR A 214 -1.21 17.73 -16.60
CA TYR A 214 -2.02 16.59 -16.19
C TYR A 214 -1.34 15.77 -15.09
N ILE A 215 -2.12 14.97 -14.39
CA ILE A 215 -1.61 13.99 -13.42
C ILE A 215 -2.22 12.64 -13.81
N PRO A 216 -1.59 11.92 -14.77
CA PRO A 216 -2.06 10.60 -15.17
C PRO A 216 -1.79 9.56 -14.09
N ASP A 217 -2.67 8.56 -14.00
CA ASP A 217 -2.51 7.47 -13.03
C ASP A 217 -1.22 6.68 -13.28
N LEU A 218 -1.00 6.24 -14.52
CA LEU A 218 0.22 5.55 -14.95
C LEU A 218 0.81 6.25 -16.19
N TRP A 219 2.08 6.60 -16.15
CA TRP A 219 2.74 7.28 -17.26
C TRP A 219 4.12 6.68 -17.57
N TRP A 220 4.30 6.20 -18.80
CA TRP A 220 5.59 5.78 -19.38
C TRP A 220 6.19 6.94 -20.17
N ARG A 221 6.94 7.79 -19.47
CA ARG A 221 7.48 9.06 -20.01
C ARG A 221 8.26 8.88 -21.29
N ASP A 222 9.17 7.90 -21.31
CA ASP A 222 10.08 7.67 -22.44
C ASP A 222 9.37 7.15 -23.70
N ARG A 223 8.10 6.84 -23.59
CA ARG A 223 7.26 6.32 -24.67
C ARG A 223 6.05 7.19 -24.98
N ASN A 224 5.84 8.25 -24.23
CA ASN A 224 4.65 9.10 -24.32
C ASN A 224 3.34 8.30 -24.24
N VAL A 225 3.29 7.29 -23.36
CA VAL A 225 2.12 6.43 -23.14
C VAL A 225 1.54 6.70 -21.76
N VAL A 226 0.25 6.96 -21.70
CA VAL A 226 -0.54 7.20 -20.50
C VAL A 226 -1.62 6.13 -20.40
N LEU A 227 -1.85 5.63 -19.20
CA LEU A 227 -2.98 4.75 -18.86
C LEU A 227 -3.72 5.35 -17.68
N GLU A 228 -5.01 5.64 -17.87
CA GLU A 228 -5.93 6.14 -16.85
C GLU A 228 -6.84 5.02 -16.35
N TYR A 229 -7.09 4.96 -15.05
CA TYR A 229 -8.07 4.05 -14.47
C TYR A 229 -9.38 4.76 -14.21
N PHE A 230 -10.43 4.34 -14.90
CA PHE A 230 -11.77 4.90 -14.75
C PHE A 230 -12.57 4.09 -13.73
N GLY A 231 -12.64 4.58 -12.49
CA GLY A 231 -13.45 4.00 -11.41
C GLY A 231 -14.89 4.49 -11.51
N GLY A 232 -15.84 3.59 -11.75
CA GLY A 232 -17.24 3.95 -12.01
C GLY A 232 -18.03 4.56 -10.83
N ARG A 233 -17.36 5.02 -9.77
CA ARG A 233 -18.02 5.62 -8.61
C ARG A 233 -18.11 7.15 -8.61
N ASP A 234 -17.24 7.84 -9.34
CA ASP A 234 -17.08 9.30 -9.21
C ASP A 234 -17.68 10.11 -10.38
N HIS A 235 -18.27 9.45 -11.40
CA HIS A 235 -18.72 10.14 -12.61
C HIS A 235 -20.22 9.95 -12.87
N THR A 236 -21.05 10.38 -11.92
CA THR A 236 -22.52 10.39 -12.08
C THR A 236 -23.03 11.67 -12.77
N GLU A 237 -22.19 12.71 -12.90
CA GLU A 237 -22.58 13.96 -13.53
C GLU A 237 -22.02 14.10 -14.94
N LEU A 238 -22.88 14.51 -15.88
CA LEU A 238 -22.53 14.78 -17.28
C LEU A 238 -21.34 15.75 -17.40
N HIS A 239 -21.21 16.66 -16.45
CA HIS A 239 -20.14 17.65 -16.37
C HIS A 239 -18.76 17.02 -16.19
N ASP A 240 -18.63 16.01 -15.30
CA ASP A 240 -17.36 15.31 -15.06
C ASP A 240 -16.91 14.53 -16.28
N MET A 241 -17.86 13.88 -16.98
CA MET A 241 -17.56 13.19 -18.25
C MET A 241 -17.05 14.16 -19.35
N VAL A 242 -17.60 15.38 -19.39
CA VAL A 242 -17.14 16.40 -20.35
C VAL A 242 -15.73 16.88 -20.02
N LEU A 243 -15.45 17.16 -18.75
CA LEU A 243 -14.12 17.58 -18.30
C LEU A 243 -13.06 16.49 -18.55
N ASP A 244 -13.39 15.23 -18.31
CA ASP A 244 -12.48 14.10 -18.57
C ASP A 244 -12.20 13.93 -20.08
N ASN A 245 -13.21 14.13 -20.92
CA ASN A 245 -13.01 14.12 -22.38
C ASN A 245 -12.13 15.29 -22.86
N LEU A 246 -12.31 16.48 -22.31
CA LEU A 246 -11.45 17.63 -22.61
C LEU A 246 -10.01 17.36 -22.20
N ARG A 247 -9.81 16.88 -20.98
CA ARG A 247 -8.49 16.47 -20.47
C ARG A 247 -7.80 15.45 -21.37
N ARG A 248 -8.55 14.42 -21.78
CA ARG A 248 -8.04 13.40 -22.69
C ARG A 248 -7.62 13.98 -24.04
N ASN A 249 -8.40 14.89 -24.61
CA ASN A 249 -8.07 15.54 -25.87
C ASN A 249 -6.78 16.37 -25.75
N ASP A 250 -6.62 17.12 -24.67
CA ASP A 250 -5.40 17.92 -24.44
C ASP A 250 -4.15 17.02 -24.32
N LEU A 251 -4.28 15.85 -23.66
CA LEU A 251 -3.20 14.86 -23.61
C LEU A 251 -2.87 14.29 -25.00
N LEU A 252 -3.88 13.98 -25.80
CA LEU A 252 -3.68 13.52 -27.18
C LEU A 252 -3.01 14.58 -28.03
N ASP A 253 -3.45 15.86 -27.94
CA ASP A 253 -2.87 16.98 -28.65
C ASP A 253 -1.41 17.25 -28.24
N SER A 254 -1.04 16.94 -27.00
CA SER A 254 0.35 17.02 -26.54
C SER A 254 1.23 15.83 -26.99
N GLY A 255 0.70 14.95 -27.85
CA GLY A 255 1.43 13.79 -28.39
C GLY A 255 1.49 12.56 -27.49
N GLN A 256 0.69 12.54 -26.42
CA GLN A 256 0.58 11.35 -25.56
C GLN A 256 -0.37 10.33 -26.20
N GLN A 257 -0.02 9.06 -26.10
CA GLN A 257 -0.92 7.94 -26.42
C GLN A 257 -1.70 7.58 -25.17
N VAL A 258 -3.01 7.79 -25.17
CA VAL A 258 -3.86 7.60 -23.98
C VAL A 258 -4.67 6.33 -24.10
N LEU A 259 -4.52 5.45 -23.13
CA LEU A 259 -5.35 4.27 -22.90
C LEU A 259 -6.20 4.46 -21.64
N VAL A 260 -7.32 3.75 -21.59
CA VAL A 260 -8.22 3.74 -20.43
C VAL A 260 -8.42 2.32 -19.93
N ALA A 261 -8.23 2.12 -18.64
CA ALA A 261 -8.59 0.91 -17.93
C ALA A 261 -9.84 1.15 -17.10
N VAL A 262 -10.69 0.13 -17.01
CA VAL A 262 -11.89 0.11 -16.15
C VAL A 262 -11.89 -1.17 -15.33
N TYR A 263 -12.75 -1.25 -14.32
CA TYR A 263 -12.85 -2.44 -13.47
C TYR A 263 -13.01 -3.74 -14.25
N GLU A 264 -13.76 -3.73 -15.36
CA GLU A 264 -13.97 -4.91 -16.21
C GLU A 264 -12.64 -5.49 -16.73
N HIS A 265 -11.63 -4.67 -17.04
CA HIS A 265 -10.30 -5.17 -17.42
C HIS A 265 -9.66 -5.98 -16.28
N LEU A 266 -9.81 -5.52 -15.03
CA LEU A 266 -9.27 -6.24 -13.87
C LEU A 266 -10.10 -7.50 -13.54
N ALA A 267 -11.41 -7.45 -13.71
CA ALA A 267 -12.31 -8.57 -13.43
C ALA A 267 -12.20 -9.68 -14.48
N ASN A 268 -12.06 -9.33 -15.76
CA ASN A 268 -12.07 -10.27 -16.88
C ASN A 268 -10.66 -10.49 -17.46
N GLY A 269 -10.23 -11.77 -17.50
CA GLY A 269 -8.90 -12.14 -18.00
C GLY A 269 -8.65 -11.82 -19.46
N ALA A 270 -9.66 -12.02 -20.33
CA ALA A 270 -9.52 -11.75 -21.75
C ALA A 270 -9.44 -10.25 -22.04
N SER A 271 -10.25 -9.45 -21.34
CA SER A 271 -10.19 -7.98 -21.42
C SER A 271 -8.85 -7.45 -20.95
N MET A 272 -8.30 -8.01 -19.86
CA MET A 272 -6.98 -7.63 -19.35
C MET A 272 -5.85 -8.05 -20.30
N ASP A 273 -5.91 -9.25 -20.89
CA ASP A 273 -4.96 -9.70 -21.91
C ASP A 273 -4.96 -8.77 -23.12
N HIS A 274 -6.15 -8.30 -23.55
CA HIS A 274 -6.28 -7.35 -24.65
C HIS A 274 -5.65 -5.98 -24.34
N LEU A 275 -6.01 -5.40 -23.18
CA LEU A 275 -5.43 -4.13 -22.72
C LEU A 275 -3.91 -4.20 -22.61
N ALA A 276 -3.38 -5.27 -22.02
CA ALA A 276 -1.94 -5.47 -21.88
C ALA A 276 -1.24 -5.62 -23.24
N ALA A 277 -1.88 -6.28 -24.22
CA ALA A 277 -1.35 -6.40 -25.58
C ALA A 277 -1.32 -5.05 -26.31
N GLN A 278 -2.39 -4.23 -26.19
CA GLN A 278 -2.41 -2.87 -26.73
C GLN A 278 -1.30 -2.01 -26.12
N LEU A 279 -1.18 -2.06 -24.77
CA LEU A 279 -0.14 -1.29 -24.05
C LEU A 279 1.27 -1.74 -24.45
N SER A 280 1.51 -3.06 -24.56
CA SER A 280 2.78 -3.62 -25.03
C SER A 280 3.14 -3.10 -26.44
N HIS A 281 2.16 -3.06 -27.34
CA HIS A 281 2.35 -2.51 -28.70
C HIS A 281 2.71 -1.03 -28.66
N GLN A 282 1.99 -0.20 -27.91
CA GLN A 282 2.26 1.23 -27.79
C GLN A 282 3.62 1.52 -27.14
N LEU A 283 4.03 0.68 -26.21
CA LEU A 283 5.36 0.75 -25.58
C LEU A 283 6.49 0.25 -26.52
N GLY A 284 6.18 -0.23 -27.71
CA GLY A 284 7.15 -0.76 -28.67
C GLY A 284 7.79 -2.06 -28.22
N LEU A 285 7.05 -2.88 -27.47
CA LEU A 285 7.52 -4.16 -26.93
C LEU A 285 7.06 -5.34 -27.81
N GLY A 286 7.63 -6.51 -27.56
CA GLY A 286 7.25 -7.74 -28.24
C GLY A 286 5.90 -8.29 -27.78
N LYS A 287 5.51 -9.43 -28.35
CA LYS A 287 4.27 -10.12 -27.98
C LYS A 287 4.34 -10.64 -26.54
N ILE A 288 3.23 -10.47 -25.84
CA ILE A 288 3.02 -11.01 -24.49
C ILE A 288 2.83 -12.53 -24.59
N ASP A 289 3.42 -13.28 -23.65
CA ASP A 289 3.16 -14.71 -23.52
C ASP A 289 1.69 -14.96 -23.14
N MET A 290 0.94 -15.61 -24.06
CA MET A 290 -0.47 -15.97 -23.90
C MET A 290 -0.66 -17.47 -23.66
N SER A 291 0.38 -18.19 -23.22
CA SER A 291 0.28 -19.60 -22.84
C SER A 291 -0.75 -19.83 -21.73
N ARG A 292 -1.23 -21.05 -21.64
CA ARG A 292 -2.19 -21.45 -20.60
C ARG A 292 -1.63 -21.22 -19.20
N GLU A 293 -0.38 -21.57 -18.99
CA GLU A 293 0.32 -21.41 -17.71
C GLU A 293 0.49 -19.95 -17.32
N ALA A 294 0.78 -19.06 -18.29
CA ALA A 294 0.87 -17.63 -18.03
C ALA A 294 -0.49 -17.05 -17.65
N ARG A 295 -1.54 -17.42 -18.35
CA ARG A 295 -2.93 -16.96 -18.05
C ARG A 295 -3.40 -17.46 -16.67
N GLU A 296 -3.04 -18.67 -16.28
CA GLU A 296 -3.41 -19.21 -14.98
C GLU A 296 -2.74 -18.44 -13.85
N ARG A 297 -1.44 -18.18 -13.92
CA ARG A 297 -0.71 -17.35 -12.95
C ARG A 297 -1.29 -15.92 -12.86
N ARG A 298 -1.66 -15.32 -14.00
CA ARG A 298 -2.30 -13.99 -14.03
C ARG A 298 -3.66 -14.00 -13.37
N ARG A 299 -4.45 -15.04 -13.62
CA ARG A 299 -5.76 -15.22 -12.97
C ARG A 299 -5.60 -15.33 -11.47
N GLU A 300 -4.66 -16.14 -11.00
CA GLU A 300 -4.38 -16.30 -9.57
C GLU A 300 -3.98 -14.96 -8.92
N LEU A 301 -3.00 -14.27 -9.51
CA LEU A 301 -2.55 -12.96 -9.00
C LEU A 301 -3.73 -11.98 -8.92
N ARG A 302 -4.48 -11.78 -10.02
CA ARG A 302 -5.62 -10.84 -10.04
C ARG A 302 -6.66 -11.19 -8.99
N THR A 303 -7.02 -12.47 -8.88
CA THR A 303 -8.01 -12.92 -7.88
C THR A 303 -7.56 -12.58 -6.46
N ARG A 304 -6.27 -12.74 -6.16
CA ARG A 304 -5.71 -12.41 -4.84
C ARG A 304 -5.70 -10.91 -4.59
N LEU A 305 -5.24 -10.13 -5.57
CA LEU A 305 -5.19 -8.67 -5.45
C LEU A 305 -6.58 -8.05 -5.30
N LEU A 306 -7.57 -8.51 -6.07
CA LEU A 306 -8.95 -8.00 -6.01
C LEU A 306 -9.70 -8.40 -4.74
N ARG A 307 -9.32 -9.50 -4.09
CA ARG A 307 -9.91 -9.92 -2.80
C ARG A 307 -9.36 -9.15 -1.60
N TRP A 308 -8.30 -8.41 -1.79
CA TRP A 308 -7.71 -7.62 -0.71
C TRP A 308 -8.63 -6.46 -0.30
N GLN A 309 -9.06 -6.48 0.93
CA GLN A 309 -9.88 -5.43 1.56
C GLN A 309 -9.15 -4.85 2.78
N GLY A 310 -7.87 -4.52 2.61
CA GLY A 310 -7.07 -3.97 3.70
C GLY A 310 -6.47 -4.99 4.68
N GLY A 311 -6.70 -6.27 4.50
CA GLY A 311 -5.93 -7.39 5.13
C GLY A 311 -6.05 -7.61 6.63
N VAL A 312 -6.82 -6.81 7.37
CA VAL A 312 -6.85 -6.87 8.84
C VAL A 312 -8.03 -7.70 9.38
N GLU A 313 -9.17 -7.67 8.71
CA GLU A 313 -10.41 -8.25 9.24
C GLU A 313 -10.52 -9.80 9.14
N GLY A 314 -9.76 -10.43 8.26
CA GLY A 314 -9.89 -11.88 7.98
C GLY A 314 -9.05 -12.80 8.86
N ARG A 315 -7.96 -12.33 9.45
CA ARG A 315 -6.96 -13.21 10.09
C ARG A 315 -7.20 -13.51 11.57
N ASN A 316 -7.97 -12.69 12.26
CA ASN A 316 -8.30 -12.93 13.68
C ASN A 316 -9.35 -14.03 13.90
N ARG A 317 -9.89 -14.63 12.80
CA ARG A 317 -10.94 -15.67 12.89
C ARG A 317 -10.44 -17.11 12.69
N GLU A 318 -9.21 -17.32 12.21
CA GLU A 318 -8.69 -18.66 11.93
C GLU A 318 -7.72 -19.21 13.01
N GLY A 319 -7.45 -18.46 14.05
CA GLY A 319 -6.50 -18.81 15.13
C GLY A 319 -7.09 -18.91 16.54
N ALA A 320 -8.41 -19.08 16.68
CA ALA A 320 -9.06 -19.27 17.97
C ALA A 320 -9.56 -20.72 18.13
#